data_680d58d4a3dab6c927746df32a982989
#
_entry.id   680d58d4a3dab6c927746df32a982989
#
_cell.length_a   1.000
_cell.length_b   1.000
_cell.length_c   1.000
_cell.angle_alpha   90.00
_cell.angle_beta   90.00
_cell.angle_gamma   90.00
#
_symmetry.space_group_name_H-M   'P 1'
#
loop_
_entity.id
_entity.type
_entity.pdbx_description
1 polymer ?
#
loop_
_entity_poly.entity_id
_entity_poly.type
_entity_poly.pdbx_seq_one_letter_code
_entity_poly.pdbx_strand_id
1 'polypeptide(L)'
;MGNSEIFLDSARVPEHMQEKIKDALRFLEYQNGYKILFAYESGSRAWNFHSPDSDYDVRFVYVRDKDNYLSVSPARDVCESFKGIAKGTAYEDDLLDIVGWDLSKALHLMRKSNPQLIEWLNGPLPYYIADPAFNQHLLSISRRVTRMEPIYMHYRGMATGNFREYLQGDEVRYKKYLYVIRPLLAAQYVYENMSIPPVDFKQLREVTDDSQTDEFRESLNRLLKYKTEAQESATMPKDPVLNAWIEARLAQKVDFKEGPGPTSEQVTKLLDSTFNVALSKWGN
;
A
#
# COMPACT_ATOMS: atom_id res chain seq x y z
N MET A 1 -8.09 23.83 17.67
CA MET A 1 -8.31 22.38 17.53
C MET A 1 -6.94 21.79 17.25
N GLY A 2 -6.43 20.99 18.19
CA GLY A 2 -5.03 20.57 18.17
C GLY A 2 -4.70 19.70 16.98
N ASN A 3 -3.74 20.13 16.18
CA ASN A 3 -3.01 19.24 15.30
C ASN A 3 -2.34 18.19 16.20
N SER A 4 -2.85 16.96 16.19
CA SER A 4 -2.09 15.85 16.70
C SER A 4 -0.85 15.75 15.80
N GLU A 5 0.31 16.10 16.32
CA GLU A 5 1.57 15.94 15.60
C GLU A 5 1.71 14.46 15.19
N ILE A 6 1.74 14.23 13.89
CA ILE A 6 2.00 12.92 13.32
C ILE A 6 3.51 12.74 13.36
N PHE A 7 3.98 11.85 14.25
CA PHE A 7 5.39 11.48 14.30
C PHE A 7 5.66 10.39 13.26
N LEU A 8 6.37 10.78 12.20
CA LEU A 8 6.91 9.84 11.21
C LEU A 8 8.28 9.34 11.67
N ASP A 9 8.58 8.08 11.34
CA ASP A 9 9.90 7.51 11.53
C ASP A 9 10.91 8.21 10.61
N SER A 10 11.69 9.12 11.16
CA SER A 10 12.69 9.93 10.42
C SER A 10 13.82 9.07 9.84
N ALA A 11 14.02 7.85 10.32
CA ALA A 11 14.96 6.91 9.72
C ALA A 11 14.46 6.39 8.36
N ARG A 12 13.13 6.32 8.16
CA ARG A 12 12.51 5.90 6.88
C ARG A 12 12.25 7.08 5.95
N VAL A 13 11.83 8.22 6.52
CA VAL A 13 11.53 9.45 5.78
C VAL A 13 12.15 10.63 6.50
N PRO A 14 13.26 11.21 5.99
CA PRO A 14 13.90 12.37 6.60
C PRO A 14 12.96 13.57 6.74
N GLU A 15 13.12 14.38 7.80
CA GLU A 15 12.22 15.50 8.12
C GLU A 15 12.02 16.47 6.96
N HIS A 16 13.09 16.83 6.24
CA HIS A 16 13.00 17.73 5.09
C HIS A 16 12.12 17.17 3.96
N MET A 17 12.10 15.83 3.78
CA MET A 17 11.22 15.18 2.82
C MET A 17 9.78 15.08 3.32
N GLN A 18 9.58 14.89 4.62
CA GLN A 18 8.24 14.93 5.20
C GLN A 18 7.57 16.29 4.97
N GLU A 19 8.30 17.38 5.20
CA GLU A 19 7.78 18.73 4.95
C GLU A 19 7.55 18.98 3.46
N LYS A 20 8.49 18.60 2.59
CA LYS A 20 8.33 18.71 1.14
C LYS A 20 7.08 17.96 0.64
N ILE A 21 6.84 16.74 1.14
CA ILE A 21 5.66 15.95 0.79
C ILE A 21 4.37 16.61 1.30
N LYS A 22 4.35 17.11 2.53
CA LYS A 22 3.18 17.83 3.07
C LYS A 22 2.86 19.07 2.25
N ASP A 23 3.87 19.82 1.85
CA ASP A 23 3.68 21.01 1.01
C ASP A 23 3.22 20.63 -0.40
N ALA A 24 3.75 19.56 -0.98
CA ALA A 24 3.28 19.03 -2.26
C ALA A 24 1.81 18.58 -2.20
N LEU A 25 1.37 17.96 -1.11
CA LEU A 25 -0.04 17.61 -0.90
C LEU A 25 -0.95 18.85 -0.79
N ARG A 26 -0.53 19.90 -0.06
CA ARG A 26 -1.27 21.18 0.02
C ARG A 26 -1.36 21.85 -1.36
N PHE A 27 -0.27 21.83 -2.12
CA PHE A 27 -0.24 22.33 -3.48
C PHE A 27 -1.23 21.59 -4.39
N LEU A 28 -1.28 20.26 -4.32
CA LEU A 28 -2.24 19.44 -5.06
C LEU A 28 -3.70 19.74 -4.68
N GLU A 29 -4.01 19.88 -3.38
CA GLU A 29 -5.34 20.30 -2.93
C GLU A 29 -5.76 21.61 -3.60
N TYR A 30 -4.89 22.63 -3.53
CA TYR A 30 -5.17 23.96 -4.08
C TYR A 30 -5.35 23.93 -5.59
N GLN A 31 -4.46 23.24 -6.33
CA GLN A 31 -4.48 23.20 -7.78
C GLN A 31 -5.71 22.47 -8.36
N ASN A 32 -6.21 21.47 -7.65
CA ASN A 32 -7.27 20.61 -8.18
C ASN A 32 -8.65 20.85 -7.54
N GLY A 33 -8.73 21.72 -6.53
CA GLY A 33 -9.99 22.04 -5.85
C GLY A 33 -10.65 20.85 -5.16
N TYR A 34 -9.85 19.92 -4.63
CA TYR A 34 -10.35 18.80 -3.82
C TYR A 34 -9.81 18.84 -2.41
N LYS A 35 -10.41 18.08 -1.49
CA LYS A 35 -9.93 17.93 -0.12
C LYS A 35 -9.25 16.57 0.06
N ILE A 36 -7.97 16.55 0.43
CA ILE A 36 -7.26 15.32 0.82
C ILE A 36 -7.77 14.87 2.18
N LEU A 37 -8.16 13.60 2.30
CA LEU A 37 -8.68 13.00 3.53
C LEU A 37 -7.59 12.38 4.35
N PHE A 38 -6.67 11.67 3.69
CA PHE A 38 -5.46 11.11 4.29
C PHE A 38 -4.39 10.89 3.20
N ALA A 39 -3.13 10.85 3.65
CA ALA A 39 -1.99 10.48 2.82
C ALA A 39 -1.01 9.65 3.64
N TYR A 40 -0.52 8.55 3.08
CA TYR A 40 0.43 7.62 3.69
C TYR A 40 1.59 7.33 2.76
N GLU A 41 2.72 6.96 3.34
CA GLU A 41 3.79 6.30 2.60
C GLU A 41 3.37 4.87 2.26
N SER A 42 3.72 4.43 1.08
CA SER A 42 3.52 3.08 0.57
C SER A 42 4.87 2.46 0.16
N GLY A 43 4.84 1.37 -0.59
CA GLY A 43 6.03 0.77 -1.19
C GLY A 43 7.11 0.37 -0.19
N SER A 44 8.36 0.43 -0.63
CA SER A 44 9.50 -0.13 0.10
C SER A 44 9.77 0.54 1.45
N ARG A 45 9.45 1.84 1.60
CA ARG A 45 9.61 2.58 2.86
C ARG A 45 8.57 2.15 3.89
N ALA A 46 7.31 2.03 3.49
CA ALA A 46 6.25 1.51 4.34
C ALA A 46 6.53 0.06 4.77
N TRP A 47 7.06 -0.75 3.84
CA TRP A 47 7.41 -2.14 4.10
C TRP A 47 8.71 -2.32 4.91
N ASN A 48 9.45 -1.23 5.18
CA ASN A 48 10.69 -1.25 5.98
C ASN A 48 11.83 -2.07 5.38
N PHE A 49 11.98 -2.01 4.05
CA PHE A 49 13.15 -2.55 3.34
C PHE A 49 13.62 -1.65 2.19
N HIS A 50 13.46 -0.33 2.32
CA HIS A 50 13.95 0.64 1.35
C HIS A 50 15.49 0.71 1.30
N SER A 51 16.03 1.13 0.17
CA SER A 51 17.40 1.57 -0.02
C SER A 51 17.48 3.10 0.07
N PRO A 52 18.67 3.70 0.23
CA PRO A 52 18.83 5.15 0.29
C PRO A 52 18.25 5.89 -0.93
N ASP A 53 18.32 5.27 -2.11
CA ASP A 53 17.84 5.75 -3.40
C ASP A 53 16.41 5.32 -3.77
N SER A 54 15.67 4.72 -2.83
CA SER A 54 14.26 4.36 -3.05
C SER A 54 13.37 5.59 -3.15
N ASP A 55 12.39 5.54 -4.06
CA ASP A 55 11.35 6.55 -4.21
C ASP A 55 10.54 6.73 -2.92
N TYR A 56 9.86 7.88 -2.82
CA TYR A 56 8.81 8.15 -1.83
C TYR A 56 7.47 7.90 -2.48
N ASP A 57 6.85 6.78 -2.12
CA ASP A 57 5.59 6.30 -2.67
C ASP A 57 4.38 6.87 -1.91
N VAL A 58 4.07 8.15 -2.13
CA VAL A 58 2.97 8.83 -1.43
C VAL A 58 1.64 8.47 -2.04
N ARG A 59 0.75 7.91 -1.24
CA ARG A 59 -0.59 7.51 -1.66
C ARG A 59 -1.63 8.24 -0.82
N PHE A 60 -2.61 8.89 -1.48
CA PHE A 60 -3.61 9.67 -0.79
C PHE A 60 -5.02 9.40 -1.31
N VAL A 61 -6.01 9.70 -0.47
CA VAL A 61 -7.42 9.68 -0.86
C VAL A 61 -7.99 11.08 -0.68
N TYR A 62 -8.76 11.53 -1.67
CA TYR A 62 -9.39 12.85 -1.70
C TYR A 62 -10.88 12.79 -1.97
N VAL A 63 -11.59 13.86 -1.66
CA VAL A 63 -13.00 14.08 -1.99
C VAL A 63 -13.14 15.42 -2.72
N ARG A 64 -14.02 15.46 -3.72
CA ARG A 64 -14.39 16.66 -4.49
C ARG A 64 -15.69 17.24 -3.98
N ASP A 65 -16.03 18.42 -4.48
CA ASP A 65 -17.34 19.01 -4.30
C ASP A 65 -18.44 18.07 -4.80
N LYS A 66 -19.58 18.11 -4.14
CA LYS A 66 -20.73 17.25 -4.43
C LYS A 66 -21.19 17.36 -5.90
N ASP A 67 -21.12 18.56 -6.48
CA ASP A 67 -21.53 18.79 -7.86
C ASP A 67 -20.70 18.01 -8.87
N ASN A 68 -19.43 17.71 -8.55
CA ASN A 68 -18.60 16.86 -9.40
C ASN A 68 -19.20 15.44 -9.55
N TYR A 69 -19.75 14.88 -8.47
CA TYR A 69 -20.36 13.53 -8.47
C TYR A 69 -21.74 13.49 -9.11
N LEU A 70 -22.41 14.63 -9.23
CA LEU A 70 -23.71 14.77 -9.88
C LEU A 70 -23.58 15.19 -11.37
N SER A 71 -22.37 15.43 -11.84
CA SER A 71 -22.09 15.79 -13.24
C SER A 71 -22.27 14.60 -14.17
N VAL A 72 -22.78 14.86 -15.38
CA VAL A 72 -22.82 13.86 -16.48
C VAL A 72 -21.41 13.55 -17.02
N SER A 73 -20.42 14.38 -16.70
CA SER A 73 -19.00 14.21 -17.05
C SER A 73 -18.14 14.46 -15.82
N PRO A 74 -18.13 13.53 -14.84
CA PRO A 74 -17.34 13.71 -13.63
C PRO A 74 -15.84 13.73 -13.95
N ALA A 75 -15.06 14.42 -13.13
CA ALA A 75 -13.61 14.42 -13.26
C ALA A 75 -13.04 13.00 -13.05
N ARG A 76 -11.80 12.77 -13.54
CA ARG A 76 -11.11 11.48 -13.31
C ARG A 76 -11.00 11.17 -11.81
N ASP A 77 -11.18 9.90 -11.49
CA ASP A 77 -11.15 9.37 -10.13
C ASP A 77 -9.73 9.03 -9.61
N VAL A 78 -8.69 9.39 -10.40
CA VAL A 78 -7.28 9.19 -10.06
C VAL A 78 -6.50 10.46 -10.35
N CYS A 79 -5.65 10.86 -9.42
CA CYS A 79 -4.61 11.88 -9.59
C CYS A 79 -3.26 11.18 -9.72
N GLU A 80 -2.77 11.03 -10.96
CA GLU A 80 -1.47 10.42 -11.31
C GLU A 80 -0.50 11.45 -11.89
N SER A 81 -0.90 12.69 -12.02
CA SER A 81 -0.18 13.71 -12.78
C SER A 81 0.76 14.57 -11.94
N PHE A 82 1.12 14.15 -10.71
CA PHE A 82 1.95 14.98 -9.82
C PHE A 82 3.24 15.45 -10.51
N LYS A 83 4.03 14.54 -11.11
CA LYS A 83 5.27 14.90 -11.82
C LYS A 83 5.04 15.94 -12.92
N GLY A 84 3.92 15.86 -13.64
CA GLY A 84 3.54 16.85 -14.66
C GLY A 84 3.13 18.21 -14.07
N ILE A 85 2.36 18.19 -12.98
CA ILE A 85 1.89 19.42 -12.28
C ILE A 85 3.06 20.08 -11.55
N ALA A 86 3.97 19.31 -10.95
CA ALA A 86 5.11 19.80 -10.19
C ALA A 86 6.25 20.33 -11.09
N LYS A 87 6.25 20.01 -12.39
CA LYS A 87 7.31 20.39 -13.32
C LYS A 87 7.53 21.90 -13.35
N GLY A 88 8.77 22.32 -13.11
CA GLY A 88 9.14 23.74 -13.04
C GLY A 88 8.73 24.45 -11.74
N THR A 89 8.23 23.73 -10.75
CA THR A 89 7.90 24.25 -9.41
C THR A 89 8.95 23.84 -8.38
N ALA A 90 8.86 24.38 -7.17
CA ALA A 90 9.69 23.96 -6.04
C ALA A 90 9.44 22.50 -5.56
N TYR A 91 8.37 21.87 -6.07
CA TYR A 91 7.96 20.50 -5.72
C TYR A 91 8.49 19.46 -6.71
N GLU A 92 9.12 19.88 -7.81
CA GLU A 92 9.71 18.96 -8.77
C GLU A 92 10.81 18.11 -8.09
N ASP A 93 10.63 16.81 -8.09
CA ASP A 93 11.56 15.85 -7.51
C ASP A 93 11.32 14.47 -8.13
N ASP A 94 12.34 13.89 -8.71
CA ASP A 94 12.25 12.60 -9.39
C ASP A 94 11.97 11.43 -8.44
N LEU A 95 12.31 11.59 -7.15
CA LEU A 95 12.06 10.58 -6.11
C LEU A 95 10.62 10.63 -5.56
N LEU A 96 9.83 11.68 -5.90
CA LEU A 96 8.45 11.78 -5.44
C LEU A 96 7.49 11.10 -6.41
N ASP A 97 6.90 9.99 -6.00
CA ASP A 97 5.79 9.33 -6.68
C ASP A 97 4.49 9.51 -5.89
N ILE A 98 3.74 10.57 -6.23
CA ILE A 98 2.52 10.97 -5.52
C ILE A 98 1.29 10.62 -6.37
N VAL A 99 0.47 9.69 -5.88
CA VAL A 99 -0.76 9.22 -6.55
C VAL A 99 -1.94 9.30 -5.58
N GLY A 100 -3.08 9.82 -6.07
CA GLY A 100 -4.31 9.93 -5.29
C GLY A 100 -5.49 9.23 -5.92
N TRP A 101 -6.37 8.71 -5.09
CA TRP A 101 -7.67 8.16 -5.49
C TRP A 101 -8.80 9.01 -4.95
N ASP A 102 -9.80 9.24 -5.80
CA ASP A 102 -11.09 9.78 -5.35
C ASP A 102 -11.72 8.84 -4.33
N LEU A 103 -12.41 9.40 -3.33
CA LEU A 103 -13.06 8.60 -2.29
C LEU A 103 -14.07 7.60 -2.87
N SER A 104 -14.80 7.97 -3.91
CA SER A 104 -15.75 7.07 -4.58
C SER A 104 -15.04 5.82 -5.13
N LYS A 105 -13.89 6.02 -5.80
CA LYS A 105 -13.01 4.95 -6.25
C LYS A 105 -12.46 4.12 -5.09
N ALA A 106 -11.95 4.78 -4.04
CA ALA A 106 -11.40 4.11 -2.87
C ALA A 106 -12.43 3.20 -2.21
N LEU A 107 -13.66 3.68 -2.00
CA LEU A 107 -14.76 2.89 -1.46
C LEU A 107 -15.18 1.73 -2.40
N HIS A 108 -15.17 1.96 -3.71
CA HIS A 108 -15.42 0.89 -4.68
C HIS A 108 -14.33 -0.20 -4.64
N LEU A 109 -13.07 0.18 -4.48
CA LEU A 109 -11.96 -0.76 -4.30
C LEU A 109 -12.04 -1.48 -2.95
N MET A 110 -12.46 -0.78 -1.88
CA MET A 110 -12.74 -1.39 -0.57
C MET A 110 -13.82 -2.47 -0.67
N ARG A 111 -14.90 -2.22 -1.40
CA ARG A 111 -15.96 -3.21 -1.69
C ARG A 111 -15.40 -4.49 -2.33
N LYS A 112 -14.36 -4.36 -3.16
CA LYS A 112 -13.68 -5.48 -3.83
C LYS A 112 -12.57 -6.10 -3.00
N SER A 113 -12.39 -5.65 -1.75
CA SER A 113 -11.31 -6.09 -0.87
C SER A 113 -9.93 -5.86 -1.49
N ASN A 114 -9.72 -4.65 -2.07
CA ASN A 114 -8.44 -4.31 -2.70
C ASN A 114 -7.34 -4.16 -1.64
N PRO A 115 -6.26 -4.97 -1.68
CA PRO A 115 -5.21 -4.95 -0.68
C PRO A 115 -4.44 -3.64 -0.61
N GLN A 116 -4.24 -2.93 -1.72
CA GLN A 116 -3.48 -1.67 -1.73
C GLN A 116 -4.13 -0.61 -0.84
N LEU A 117 -5.45 -0.38 -0.99
CA LEU A 117 -6.16 0.56 -0.13
C LEU A 117 -6.09 0.15 1.35
N ILE A 118 -6.20 -1.15 1.60
CA ILE A 118 -6.14 -1.70 2.96
C ILE A 118 -4.75 -1.51 3.56
N GLU A 119 -3.69 -1.72 2.78
CA GLU A 119 -2.32 -1.42 3.20
C GLU A 119 -2.12 0.07 3.50
N TRP A 120 -2.66 0.99 2.66
CA TRP A 120 -2.57 2.43 2.94
C TRP A 120 -3.24 2.79 4.26
N LEU A 121 -4.47 2.33 4.48
CA LEU A 121 -5.21 2.60 5.73
C LEU A 121 -4.55 2.01 6.98
N ASN A 122 -3.77 0.93 6.84
CA ASN A 122 -3.02 0.29 7.93
C ASN A 122 -1.52 0.66 7.88
N GLY A 123 -1.12 1.59 7.02
CA GLY A 123 0.28 1.99 6.84
C GLY A 123 0.86 2.64 8.11
N PRO A 124 2.15 2.36 8.41
CA PRO A 124 2.79 2.88 9.62
C PRO A 124 3.25 4.34 9.50
N LEU A 125 3.23 4.93 8.29
CA LEU A 125 3.84 6.22 7.99
C LEU A 125 2.82 7.21 7.40
N PRO A 126 1.92 7.81 8.21
CA PRO A 126 0.99 8.84 7.74
C PRO A 126 1.69 10.18 7.55
N TYR A 127 1.48 10.84 6.41
CA TYR A 127 1.89 12.22 6.15
C TYR A 127 0.83 13.25 6.54
N TYR A 128 -0.43 12.87 6.34
CA TYR A 128 -1.55 13.75 6.55
C TYR A 128 -2.82 12.96 6.87
N ILE A 129 -3.60 13.44 7.82
CA ILE A 129 -4.94 12.93 8.17
C ILE A 129 -5.82 14.15 8.47
N ALA A 130 -6.81 14.40 7.61
CA ALA A 130 -7.72 15.54 7.75
C ALA A 130 -8.60 15.46 9.02
N ASP A 131 -9.03 14.25 9.34
CA ASP A 131 -9.84 13.95 10.52
C ASP A 131 -9.53 12.55 11.04
N PRO A 132 -8.88 12.43 12.22
CA PRO A 132 -8.57 11.15 12.81
C PRO A 132 -9.82 10.27 13.08
N ALA A 133 -10.97 10.86 13.44
CA ALA A 133 -12.19 10.11 13.68
C ALA A 133 -12.75 9.51 12.37
N PHE A 134 -12.72 10.27 11.28
CA PHE A 134 -13.11 9.76 9.97
C PHE A 134 -12.14 8.67 9.46
N ASN A 135 -10.85 8.84 9.68
CA ASN A 135 -9.85 7.82 9.33
C ASN A 135 -10.08 6.51 10.11
N GLN A 136 -10.35 6.59 11.40
CA GLN A 136 -10.72 5.43 12.22
C GLN A 136 -12.04 4.79 11.78
N HIS A 137 -13.00 5.60 11.34
CA HIS A 137 -14.25 5.10 10.75
C HIS A 137 -13.96 4.30 9.48
N LEU A 138 -13.14 4.82 8.55
CA LEU A 138 -12.74 4.09 7.34
C LEU A 138 -12.05 2.77 7.67
N LEU A 139 -11.14 2.74 8.65
CA LEU A 139 -10.49 1.52 9.15
C LEU A 139 -11.51 0.51 9.69
N SER A 140 -12.47 0.98 10.47
CA SER A 140 -13.54 0.11 11.01
C SER A 140 -14.40 -0.49 9.89
N ILE A 141 -14.78 0.33 8.91
CA ILE A 141 -15.57 -0.13 7.76
C ILE A 141 -14.76 -1.14 6.93
N SER A 142 -13.48 -0.84 6.64
CA SER A 142 -12.63 -1.75 5.87
C SER A 142 -12.57 -3.15 6.49
N ARG A 143 -12.39 -3.26 7.81
CA ARG A 143 -12.38 -4.54 8.54
C ARG A 143 -13.70 -5.30 8.45
N ARG A 144 -14.83 -4.59 8.35
CA ARG A 144 -16.17 -5.18 8.28
C ARG A 144 -16.54 -5.69 6.90
N VAL A 145 -16.05 -5.03 5.84
CA VAL A 145 -16.43 -5.35 4.46
C VAL A 145 -15.40 -6.17 3.71
N THR A 146 -14.15 -6.19 4.19
CA THR A 146 -13.06 -6.92 3.53
C THR A 146 -13.25 -8.42 3.66
N ARG A 147 -13.09 -9.13 2.53
CA ARG A 147 -13.02 -10.57 2.44
C ARG A 147 -11.56 -11.01 2.33
N MET A 148 -11.21 -12.06 3.04
CA MET A 148 -9.81 -12.53 3.11
C MET A 148 -9.41 -13.35 1.88
N GLU A 149 -10.35 -14.07 1.26
CA GLU A 149 -10.08 -14.84 0.04
C GLU A 149 -9.57 -13.96 -1.12
N PRO A 150 -10.24 -12.84 -1.50
CA PRO A 150 -9.71 -11.93 -2.52
C PRO A 150 -8.32 -11.37 -2.18
N ILE A 151 -8.04 -11.07 -0.91
CA ILE A 151 -6.73 -10.58 -0.46
C ILE A 151 -5.66 -11.66 -0.64
N TYR A 152 -5.94 -12.89 -0.20
CA TYR A 152 -5.07 -14.04 -0.40
C TYR A 152 -4.75 -14.26 -1.87
N MET A 153 -5.78 -14.28 -2.72
CA MET A 153 -5.63 -14.48 -4.17
C MET A 153 -4.82 -13.38 -4.83
N HIS A 154 -5.01 -12.12 -4.38
CA HIS A 154 -4.25 -10.98 -4.89
C HIS A 154 -2.76 -11.11 -4.57
N TYR A 155 -2.40 -11.40 -3.31
CA TYR A 155 -1.00 -11.56 -2.93
C TYR A 155 -0.33 -12.73 -3.67
N ARG A 156 -1.03 -13.85 -3.81
CA ARG A 156 -0.52 -14.98 -4.61
C ARG A 156 -0.37 -14.62 -6.09
N GLY A 157 -1.33 -13.92 -6.65
CA GLY A 157 -1.27 -13.42 -8.04
C GLY A 157 -0.09 -12.48 -8.27
N MET A 158 0.11 -11.53 -7.35
CA MET A 158 1.25 -10.60 -7.37
C MET A 158 2.60 -11.35 -7.31
N ALA A 159 2.74 -12.28 -6.38
CA ALA A 159 3.94 -13.10 -6.26
C ALA A 159 4.21 -13.92 -7.53
N THR A 160 3.18 -14.57 -8.07
CA THR A 160 3.28 -15.36 -9.29
C THR A 160 3.72 -14.52 -10.49
N GLY A 161 3.12 -13.33 -10.66
CA GLY A 161 3.48 -12.40 -11.73
C GLY A 161 4.92 -11.96 -11.63
N ASN A 162 5.33 -11.44 -10.45
CA ASN A 162 6.70 -11.00 -10.22
C ASN A 162 7.74 -12.13 -10.38
N PHE A 163 7.42 -13.33 -9.91
CA PHE A 163 8.32 -14.50 -10.07
C PHE A 163 8.54 -14.83 -11.53
N ARG A 164 7.47 -14.87 -12.34
CA ARG A 164 7.56 -15.15 -13.78
C ARG A 164 8.30 -14.08 -14.56
N GLU A 165 8.11 -12.83 -14.18
CA GLU A 165 8.69 -11.70 -14.91
C GLU A 165 10.17 -11.47 -14.56
N TYR A 166 10.57 -11.65 -13.30
CA TYR A 166 11.84 -11.14 -12.81
C TYR A 166 12.83 -12.21 -12.29
N LEU A 167 12.38 -13.41 -11.93
CA LEU A 167 13.23 -14.39 -11.25
C LEU A 167 13.50 -15.67 -12.07
N GLN A 168 13.38 -15.59 -13.41
CA GLN A 168 13.63 -16.76 -14.29
C GLN A 168 15.06 -16.81 -14.84
N GLY A 169 15.78 -15.68 -14.89
CA GLY A 169 17.15 -15.60 -15.40
C GLY A 169 18.18 -16.18 -14.43
N ASP A 170 19.42 -16.36 -14.91
CA ASP A 170 20.57 -16.77 -14.09
C ASP A 170 21.05 -15.62 -13.19
N GLU A 171 20.92 -14.38 -13.69
CA GLU A 171 21.11 -13.16 -12.93
C GLU A 171 19.79 -12.42 -12.75
N VAL A 172 19.51 -11.97 -11.54
CA VAL A 172 18.25 -11.32 -11.17
C VAL A 172 18.52 -10.07 -10.33
N ARG A 173 17.64 -9.07 -10.45
CA ARG A 173 17.68 -7.92 -9.55
C ARG A 173 17.27 -8.39 -8.15
N TYR A 174 18.18 -8.23 -7.17
CA TYR A 174 17.98 -8.72 -5.80
C TYR A 174 16.69 -8.22 -5.15
N LYS A 175 16.30 -6.95 -5.40
CA LYS A 175 15.07 -6.38 -4.86
C LYS A 175 13.81 -7.14 -5.30
N LYS A 176 13.84 -7.79 -6.47
CA LYS A 176 12.68 -8.53 -6.99
C LYS A 176 12.36 -9.79 -6.19
N TYR A 177 13.33 -10.36 -5.47
CA TYR A 177 13.05 -11.39 -4.49
C TYR A 177 12.08 -10.91 -3.40
N LEU A 178 12.30 -9.71 -2.87
CA LEU A 178 11.42 -9.14 -1.82
C LEU A 178 10.00 -8.87 -2.34
N TYR A 179 9.87 -8.49 -3.62
CA TYR A 179 8.57 -8.31 -4.30
C TYR A 179 7.82 -9.63 -4.58
N VAL A 180 8.50 -10.79 -4.40
CA VAL A 180 7.88 -12.12 -4.46
C VAL A 180 7.68 -12.70 -3.06
N ILE A 181 8.71 -12.62 -2.21
CA ILE A 181 8.68 -13.22 -0.87
C ILE A 181 7.66 -12.52 0.03
N ARG A 182 7.62 -11.17 0.06
CA ARG A 182 6.68 -10.42 0.90
C ARG A 182 5.21 -10.81 0.61
N PRO A 183 4.73 -10.77 -0.64
CA PRO A 183 3.34 -11.18 -0.90
C PRO A 183 3.09 -12.68 -0.63
N LEU A 184 4.07 -13.59 -0.75
CA LEU A 184 3.89 -14.98 -0.34
C LEU A 184 3.71 -15.13 1.17
N LEU A 185 4.51 -14.41 1.97
CA LEU A 185 4.34 -14.38 3.43
C LEU A 185 3.02 -13.71 3.82
N ALA A 186 2.63 -12.63 3.13
CA ALA A 186 1.34 -11.98 3.35
C ALA A 186 0.16 -12.92 3.03
N ALA A 187 0.22 -13.65 1.92
CA ALA A 187 -0.78 -14.65 1.57
C ALA A 187 -0.87 -15.76 2.62
N GLN A 188 0.28 -16.24 3.09
CA GLN A 188 0.33 -17.24 4.16
C GLN A 188 -0.32 -16.73 5.44
N TYR A 189 0.05 -15.53 5.88
CA TYR A 189 -0.55 -14.91 7.07
C TYR A 189 -2.07 -14.80 6.96
N VAL A 190 -2.57 -14.32 5.80
CA VAL A 190 -4.02 -14.23 5.54
C VAL A 190 -4.69 -15.58 5.67
N TYR A 191 -4.08 -16.64 5.11
CA TYR A 191 -4.64 -17.98 5.15
C TYR A 191 -4.69 -18.56 6.57
N GLU A 192 -3.63 -18.37 7.35
CA GLU A 192 -3.51 -18.93 8.69
C GLU A 192 -4.31 -18.16 9.75
N ASN A 193 -4.39 -16.82 9.60
CA ASN A 193 -4.95 -15.94 10.63
C ASN A 193 -6.32 -15.35 10.26
N MET A 194 -6.79 -15.52 9.02
CA MET A 194 -8.03 -14.91 8.52
C MET A 194 -8.08 -13.41 8.84
N SER A 195 -6.97 -12.71 8.66
CA SER A 195 -6.78 -11.31 9.07
C SER A 195 -5.87 -10.57 8.07
N ILE A 196 -5.91 -9.24 8.13
CA ILE A 196 -5.07 -8.35 7.32
C ILE A 196 -3.61 -8.50 7.79
N PRO A 197 -2.65 -8.78 6.89
CA PRO A 197 -1.26 -8.96 7.27
C PRO A 197 -0.60 -7.64 7.68
N PRO A 198 0.44 -7.67 8.52
CA PRO A 198 1.27 -6.52 8.81
C PRO A 198 1.87 -5.91 7.53
N VAL A 199 1.86 -4.58 7.44
CA VAL A 199 2.48 -3.84 6.33
C VAL A 199 3.99 -3.87 6.43
N ASP A 200 4.53 -3.70 7.64
CA ASP A 200 5.96 -3.77 7.93
C ASP A 200 6.49 -5.20 7.73
N PHE A 201 7.53 -5.33 6.89
CA PHE A 201 8.07 -6.65 6.51
C PHE A 201 8.76 -7.37 7.67
N LYS A 202 9.38 -6.62 8.60
CA LYS A 202 9.99 -7.23 9.78
C LYS A 202 8.93 -7.89 10.65
N GLN A 203 7.82 -7.18 10.93
CA GLN A 203 6.69 -7.73 11.67
C GLN A 203 6.08 -8.93 10.95
N LEU A 204 5.89 -8.82 9.61
CA LEU A 204 5.34 -9.91 8.81
C LEU A 204 6.21 -11.18 8.88
N ARG A 205 7.53 -11.04 8.83
CA ARG A 205 8.47 -12.15 8.98
C ARG A 205 8.36 -12.81 10.37
N GLU A 206 8.30 -12.01 11.42
CA GLU A 206 8.21 -12.49 12.81
C GLU A 206 6.94 -13.32 13.03
N VAL A 207 5.78 -12.87 12.50
CA VAL A 207 4.50 -13.59 12.69
C VAL A 207 4.32 -14.77 11.74
N THR A 208 5.22 -14.98 10.78
CA THR A 208 5.21 -16.11 9.84
C THR A 208 6.46 -17.00 9.98
N ASP A 209 7.23 -16.83 11.06
CA ASP A 209 8.54 -17.45 11.24
C ASP A 209 8.50 -18.98 11.28
N ASP A 210 7.49 -19.58 11.92
CA ASP A 210 7.34 -21.03 12.06
C ASP A 210 7.28 -21.77 10.71
N SER A 211 7.00 -21.06 9.63
CA SER A 211 6.93 -21.64 8.28
C SER A 211 8.24 -21.53 7.50
N GLN A 212 9.29 -20.98 8.08
CA GLN A 212 10.56 -20.68 7.42
C GLN A 212 11.65 -21.64 7.90
N THR A 213 12.42 -22.21 6.97
CA THR A 213 13.62 -23.00 7.33
C THR A 213 14.78 -22.10 7.71
N ASP A 214 15.76 -22.62 8.42
CA ASP A 214 16.96 -21.85 8.81
C ASP A 214 17.74 -21.40 7.58
N GLU A 215 17.88 -22.25 6.57
CA GLU A 215 18.55 -21.91 5.31
C GLU A 215 17.83 -20.75 4.57
N PHE A 216 16.50 -20.77 4.58
CA PHE A 216 15.72 -19.66 4.00
C PHE A 216 15.94 -18.36 4.78
N ARG A 217 15.89 -18.41 6.12
CA ARG A 217 16.13 -17.23 6.97
C ARG A 217 17.51 -16.63 6.72
N GLU A 218 18.54 -17.49 6.62
CA GLU A 218 19.92 -17.03 6.35
C GLU A 218 20.04 -16.39 4.97
N SER A 219 19.49 -17.02 3.92
CA SER A 219 19.49 -16.45 2.57
C SER A 219 18.74 -15.12 2.50
N LEU A 220 17.57 -15.04 3.14
CA LEU A 220 16.78 -13.81 3.21
C LEU A 220 17.52 -12.69 3.99
N ASN A 221 18.22 -13.04 5.08
CA ASN A 221 19.00 -12.07 5.85
C ASN A 221 20.19 -11.53 5.02
N ARG A 222 20.87 -12.40 4.25
CA ARG A 222 21.92 -11.96 3.31
C ARG A 222 21.37 -11.02 2.25
N LEU A 223 20.19 -11.36 1.68
CA LEU A 223 19.51 -10.51 0.71
C LEU A 223 19.15 -9.13 1.27
N LEU A 224 18.60 -9.06 2.48
CA LEU A 224 18.26 -7.80 3.15
C LEU A 224 19.48 -6.94 3.45
N LYS A 225 20.56 -7.56 3.95
CA LYS A 225 21.84 -6.87 4.15
C LYS A 225 22.37 -6.30 2.84
N TYR A 226 22.38 -7.10 1.78
CA TYR A 226 22.83 -6.65 0.47
C TYR A 226 21.99 -5.46 -0.04
N LYS A 227 20.69 -5.46 0.20
CA LYS A 227 19.80 -4.36 -0.19
C LYS A 227 20.12 -3.04 0.51
N THR A 228 20.52 -3.05 1.77
CA THR A 228 20.87 -1.83 2.50
C THR A 228 22.19 -1.21 2.03
N GLU A 229 23.05 -1.99 1.39
CA GLU A 229 24.41 -1.59 0.95
C GLU A 229 24.49 -1.33 -0.57
N ALA A 230 23.57 -1.90 -1.38
CA ALA A 230 23.62 -1.83 -2.84
C ALA A 230 22.58 -0.87 -3.42
N GLN A 231 22.86 -0.37 -4.65
CA GLN A 231 21.91 0.43 -5.42
C GLN A 231 20.70 -0.41 -5.88
N GLU A 232 19.56 0.21 -6.11
CA GLU A 232 18.33 -0.47 -6.55
C GLU A 232 18.46 -1.28 -7.84
N SER A 233 19.35 -0.88 -8.74
CA SER A 233 19.63 -1.57 -10.02
C SER A 233 20.50 -2.80 -9.91
N ALA A 234 21.12 -3.06 -8.75
CA ALA A 234 22.09 -4.14 -8.58
C ALA A 234 21.48 -5.53 -8.83
N THR A 235 22.26 -6.38 -9.50
CA THR A 235 21.92 -7.78 -9.79
C THR A 235 22.75 -8.73 -8.93
N MET A 236 22.28 -9.96 -8.82
CA MET A 236 22.96 -11.06 -8.14
C MET A 236 22.69 -12.37 -8.90
N PRO A 237 23.55 -13.38 -8.78
CA PRO A 237 23.21 -14.72 -9.22
C PRO A 237 21.94 -15.22 -8.55
N LYS A 238 21.15 -16.01 -9.25
CA LYS A 238 19.95 -16.65 -8.73
C LYS A 238 20.27 -17.42 -7.45
N ASP A 239 19.56 -17.10 -6.36
CA ASP A 239 19.71 -17.82 -5.07
C ASP A 239 18.88 -19.11 -5.11
N PRO A 240 19.51 -20.30 -5.09
CA PRO A 240 18.78 -21.55 -5.20
C PRO A 240 17.87 -21.83 -4.01
N VAL A 241 18.22 -21.39 -2.81
CA VAL A 241 17.42 -21.59 -1.60
C VAL A 241 16.15 -20.73 -1.65
N LEU A 242 16.28 -19.44 -1.98
CA LEU A 242 15.13 -18.56 -2.12
C LEU A 242 14.21 -19.02 -3.25
N ASN A 243 14.77 -19.46 -4.39
CA ASN A 243 13.97 -19.96 -5.50
C ASN A 243 13.20 -21.23 -5.15
N ALA A 244 13.88 -22.21 -4.54
CA ALA A 244 13.22 -23.46 -4.13
C ALA A 244 12.06 -23.18 -3.13
N TRP A 245 12.25 -22.27 -2.18
CA TRP A 245 11.22 -21.88 -1.24
C TRP A 245 10.04 -21.22 -1.95
N ILE A 246 10.29 -20.28 -2.87
CA ILE A 246 9.26 -19.57 -3.65
C ILE A 246 8.48 -20.59 -4.50
N GLU A 247 9.16 -21.47 -5.24
CA GLU A 247 8.53 -22.47 -6.11
C GLU A 247 7.63 -23.42 -5.31
N ALA A 248 8.10 -23.90 -4.17
CA ALA A 248 7.31 -24.75 -3.28
C ALA A 248 6.03 -24.04 -2.80
N ARG A 249 6.12 -22.75 -2.44
CA ARG A 249 4.96 -21.95 -2.01
C ARG A 249 3.99 -21.66 -3.17
N LEU A 250 4.50 -21.38 -4.35
CA LEU A 250 3.66 -21.15 -5.54
C LEU A 250 2.98 -22.45 -6.01
N ALA A 251 3.61 -23.60 -5.86
CA ALA A 251 3.03 -24.89 -6.21
C ALA A 251 1.93 -25.37 -5.23
N GLN A 252 1.92 -24.82 -4.01
CA GLN A 252 0.97 -25.21 -2.97
C GLN A 252 -0.46 -24.85 -3.40
N LYS A 253 -1.32 -25.86 -3.51
CA LYS A 253 -2.75 -25.68 -3.70
C LYS A 253 -3.42 -25.49 -2.34
N VAL A 254 -4.16 -24.40 -2.18
CA VAL A 254 -4.88 -24.09 -0.95
C VAL A 254 -6.36 -24.00 -1.27
N ASP A 255 -7.16 -24.77 -0.53
CA ASP A 255 -8.63 -24.65 -0.53
C ASP A 255 -8.99 -23.58 0.51
N PHE A 256 -9.11 -22.32 0.04
CA PHE A 256 -9.40 -21.20 0.94
C PHE A 256 -10.90 -21.23 1.29
N LYS A 257 -11.19 -21.40 2.57
CA LYS A 257 -12.57 -21.45 3.08
C LYS A 257 -12.82 -20.27 4.01
N GLU A 258 -13.58 -19.32 3.51
CA GLU A 258 -14.03 -18.18 4.29
C GLU A 258 -15.53 -18.31 4.59
N GLY A 259 -15.90 -18.05 5.84
CA GLY A 259 -17.30 -18.04 6.26
C GLY A 259 -18.14 -16.97 5.54
N PRO A 260 -19.48 -16.96 5.74
CA PRO A 260 -20.34 -15.96 5.14
C PRO A 260 -19.96 -14.56 5.61
N GLY A 261 -19.75 -13.66 4.66
CA GLY A 261 -19.50 -12.23 4.92
C GLY A 261 -20.78 -11.41 4.86
N PRO A 262 -20.67 -10.09 4.97
CA PRO A 262 -21.81 -9.19 4.82
C PRO A 262 -22.40 -9.30 3.41
N THR A 263 -23.72 -9.15 3.30
CA THR A 263 -24.39 -9.15 2.00
C THR A 263 -23.97 -7.93 1.17
N SER A 264 -24.10 -8.03 -0.17
CA SER A 264 -23.81 -6.90 -1.07
C SER A 264 -24.60 -5.64 -0.71
N GLU A 265 -25.86 -5.80 -0.26
CA GLU A 265 -26.70 -4.68 0.18
C GLU A 265 -26.18 -4.03 1.46
N GLN A 266 -25.76 -4.83 2.46
CA GLN A 266 -25.17 -4.32 3.70
C GLN A 266 -23.87 -3.54 3.42
N VAL A 267 -23.01 -4.08 2.55
CA VAL A 267 -21.77 -3.41 2.13
C VAL A 267 -22.09 -2.08 1.45
N THR A 268 -23.02 -2.06 0.48
CA THR A 268 -23.44 -0.86 -0.22
C THR A 268 -23.93 0.22 0.75
N LYS A 269 -24.85 -0.13 1.66
CA LYS A 269 -25.37 0.84 2.65
C LYS A 269 -24.27 1.44 3.53
N LEU A 270 -23.30 0.63 3.95
CA LEU A 270 -22.18 1.11 4.76
C LEU A 270 -21.28 2.08 3.97
N LEU A 271 -20.91 1.74 2.74
CA LEU A 271 -20.03 2.56 1.92
C LEU A 271 -20.73 3.86 1.48
N ASP A 272 -22.00 3.80 1.08
CA ASP A 272 -22.80 4.98 0.72
C ASP A 272 -22.96 5.93 1.91
N SER A 273 -23.23 5.39 3.11
CA SER A 273 -23.27 6.21 4.33
C SER A 273 -21.94 6.90 4.61
N THR A 274 -20.82 6.18 4.45
CA THR A 274 -19.47 6.73 4.64
C THR A 274 -19.17 7.83 3.62
N PHE A 275 -19.54 7.62 2.37
CA PHE A 275 -19.39 8.61 1.30
C PHE A 275 -20.20 9.87 1.60
N ASN A 276 -21.48 9.73 1.99
CA ASN A 276 -22.34 10.85 2.32
C ASN A 276 -21.83 11.65 3.52
N VAL A 277 -21.25 11.01 4.55
CA VAL A 277 -20.59 11.69 5.67
C VAL A 277 -19.42 12.55 5.17
N ALA A 278 -18.59 12.03 4.28
CA ALA A 278 -17.47 12.77 3.72
C ALA A 278 -17.96 13.97 2.87
N LEU A 279 -18.96 13.77 2.01
CA LEU A 279 -19.55 14.84 1.21
C LEU A 279 -20.19 15.93 2.07
N SER A 280 -20.88 15.58 3.15
CA SER A 280 -21.48 16.54 4.06
C SER A 280 -20.43 17.38 4.80
N LYS A 281 -19.24 16.86 5.01
CA LYS A 281 -18.18 17.53 5.75
C LYS A 281 -17.24 18.33 4.85
N TRP A 282 -16.94 17.86 3.66
CA TRP A 282 -15.90 18.41 2.79
C TRP A 282 -16.33 18.63 1.33
N GLY A 283 -17.53 18.26 0.95
CA GLY A 283 -18.03 18.37 -0.44
C GLY A 283 -18.84 19.65 -0.71
N ASN A 284 -18.57 20.71 0.05
CA ASN A 284 -19.22 22.03 -0.12
C ASN A 284 -18.23 23.06 -0.62
#